data_6b42ee77d10db307f7a887a732238913
#
_entry.id   6b42ee77d10db307f7a887a732238913
#
_cell.length_a   1.000
_cell.length_b   1.000
_cell.length_c   1.000
_cell.angle_alpha   90.00
_cell.angle_beta   90.00
_cell.angle_gamma   90.00
#
_symmetry.space_group_name_H-M   'P 1'
#
loop_
_entity.id
_entity.type
_entity.pdbx_description
1 polymer ?
#
loop_
_entity_poly.entity_id
_entity_poly.type
_entity_poly.pdbx_seq_one_letter_code
_entity_poly.pdbx_strand_id
1 'polypeptide(L)'
;MKELKPLTIMLENVPALEKYSTFQSVVEKIKKLGYFVEVKIVNVASYGVPQNRKRLVMIGSLIKKVHIPNGDHVGATVREFIGNIEAPENTTDELHKRYPHHTPEVMKRISLTPKDGGSREDLPEEYTLECHKKENIGFHDVYGRLRWDAPSSTITGGCLNPSKGRFLHPSENRCITAREAAMLQTFDRDFMFPVELSLSALALMIGNALPPLFCYKQSCYIKKELDGYFMTDIFDQTKRSAIMKKVKNRNTAPEMFIRSLLNELGIKYRLQTKVFHCKPDIIFPSNKKVIFINGCFWHGHDCRRGALPKTNTEFWINKIEVNRDRDEKNYAEISDKGWEYLIIWGCQIKKSNRESLIDILNKFLKE
;
A
#
# COMPACT_ATOMS: atom_id res chain seq x y z
N MET A 1 1.63 -12.31 17.55
CA MET A 1 2.43 -13.46 17.09
C MET A 1 2.01 -14.76 17.75
N LYS A 2 1.88 -14.86 19.06
CA LYS A 2 1.43 -16.09 19.74
C LYS A 2 0.04 -16.55 19.29
N GLU A 3 -0.88 -15.61 19.06
CA GLU A 3 -2.27 -15.88 18.68
C GLU A 3 -2.44 -16.04 17.18
N LEU A 4 -1.88 -15.13 16.36
CA LEU A 4 -2.08 -15.11 14.91
C LEU A 4 -1.19 -16.07 14.15
N LYS A 5 -0.01 -16.41 14.68
CA LYS A 5 1.01 -17.28 14.04
C LYS A 5 1.14 -17.03 12.54
N PRO A 6 1.47 -15.79 12.09
CA PRO A 6 1.64 -15.52 10.68
C PRO A 6 2.76 -16.39 10.10
N LEU A 7 2.63 -16.85 8.87
CA LEU A 7 3.63 -17.72 8.23
C LEU A 7 4.98 -17.06 8.11
N THR A 8 4.96 -15.77 7.82
CA THR A 8 6.17 -14.94 7.72
C THR A 8 5.98 -13.64 8.48
N ILE A 9 7.07 -13.11 8.98
CA ILE A 9 7.14 -11.82 9.63
C ILE A 9 8.33 -11.06 9.06
N MET A 10 8.17 -9.75 8.95
CA MET A 10 9.26 -8.83 8.66
C MET A 10 9.23 -7.70 9.67
N LEU A 11 10.40 -7.36 10.21
CA LEU A 11 10.60 -6.20 11.06
C LEU A 11 11.73 -5.36 10.46
N GLU A 12 11.56 -4.07 10.47
CA GLU A 12 12.58 -3.10 10.08
C GLU A 12 12.83 -2.11 11.21
N ASN A 13 14.08 -1.71 11.37
CA ASN A 13 14.47 -0.67 12.32
C ASN A 13 15.84 -0.07 11.97
N VAL A 14 16.28 0.89 12.78
CA VAL A 14 17.63 1.46 12.66
C VAL A 14 18.71 0.44 13.01
N PRO A 15 19.91 0.48 12.38
CA PRO A 15 20.97 -0.49 12.62
C PRO A 15 21.39 -0.63 14.09
N ALA A 16 21.37 0.47 14.83
CA ALA A 16 21.76 0.47 16.24
C ALA A 16 20.94 -0.49 17.11
N LEU A 17 19.69 -0.84 16.70
CA LEU A 17 18.84 -1.76 17.45
C LEU A 17 19.48 -3.13 17.65
N GLU A 18 20.32 -3.57 16.72
CA GLU A 18 21.04 -4.87 16.81
C GLU A 18 21.81 -5.04 18.13
N LYS A 19 22.34 -3.95 18.65
CA LYS A 19 23.17 -3.95 19.86
C LYS A 19 22.39 -4.04 21.18
N TYR A 20 21.06 -3.85 21.14
CA TYR A 20 20.25 -3.84 22.35
C TYR A 20 19.84 -5.25 22.78
N SER A 21 20.07 -5.56 24.05
CA SER A 21 19.69 -6.85 24.65
C SER A 21 18.19 -7.15 24.53
N THR A 22 17.37 -6.11 24.59
CA THR A 22 15.92 -6.22 24.38
C THR A 22 15.60 -6.80 23.01
N PHE A 23 16.29 -6.37 21.95
CA PHE A 23 16.10 -6.91 20.60
C PHE A 23 16.52 -8.38 20.51
N GLN A 24 17.67 -8.71 21.10
CA GLN A 24 18.15 -10.11 21.15
C GLN A 24 17.11 -11.00 21.88
N SER A 25 16.56 -10.52 23.01
CA SER A 25 15.49 -11.24 23.71
C SER A 25 14.23 -11.43 22.88
N VAL A 26 13.85 -10.45 22.04
CA VAL A 26 12.73 -10.57 21.11
C VAL A 26 13.00 -11.63 20.04
N VAL A 27 14.18 -11.62 19.45
CA VAL A 27 14.60 -12.61 18.44
C VAL A 27 14.53 -14.03 19.02
N GLU A 28 15.07 -14.24 20.23
CA GLU A 28 15.02 -15.56 20.90
C GLU A 28 13.58 -16.01 21.24
N LYS A 29 12.72 -15.07 21.65
CA LYS A 29 11.28 -15.39 21.85
C LYS A 29 10.59 -15.80 20.55
N ILE A 30 10.95 -15.16 19.44
CA ILE A 30 10.40 -15.48 18.11
C ILE A 30 10.87 -16.87 17.66
N LYS A 31 12.16 -17.20 17.85
CA LYS A 31 12.69 -18.53 17.60
C LYS A 31 12.00 -19.62 18.43
N LYS A 32 11.77 -19.36 19.73
CA LYS A 32 11.01 -20.26 20.63
C LYS A 32 9.57 -20.49 20.19
N LEU A 33 8.98 -19.61 19.37
CA LEU A 33 7.67 -19.79 18.75
C LEU A 33 7.72 -20.66 17.48
N GLY A 34 8.89 -21.17 17.09
CA GLY A 34 9.10 -22.05 15.95
C GLY A 34 9.50 -21.32 14.66
N TYR A 35 9.83 -20.03 14.71
CA TYR A 35 10.27 -19.30 13.53
C TYR A 35 11.77 -19.51 13.27
N PHE A 36 12.12 -19.77 12.03
CA PHE A 36 13.46 -19.56 11.50
C PHE A 36 13.67 -18.07 11.31
N VAL A 37 14.66 -17.48 11.97
CA VAL A 37 14.88 -16.03 11.97
C VAL A 37 16.22 -15.70 11.33
N GLU A 38 16.23 -14.73 10.42
CA GLU A 38 17.45 -14.09 9.92
C GLU A 38 17.37 -12.58 10.20
N VAL A 39 18.50 -12.01 10.61
CA VAL A 39 18.67 -10.58 10.87
C VAL A 39 19.86 -10.10 10.04
N LYS A 40 19.71 -8.97 9.36
CA LYS A 40 20.76 -8.38 8.52
C LYS A 40 20.64 -6.87 8.45
N ILE A 41 21.76 -6.17 8.45
CA ILE A 41 21.82 -4.75 8.12
C ILE A 41 21.99 -4.62 6.61
N VAL A 42 21.07 -3.91 5.96
CA VAL A 42 21.08 -3.68 4.51
C VAL A 42 21.06 -2.19 4.20
N ASN A 43 21.60 -1.80 3.04
CA ASN A 43 21.39 -0.47 2.47
C ASN A 43 20.29 -0.57 1.40
N VAL A 44 19.21 0.17 1.53
CA VAL A 44 18.09 0.12 0.58
C VAL A 44 18.49 0.56 -0.83
N ALA A 45 19.57 1.35 -0.98
CA ALA A 45 20.11 1.74 -2.28
C ALA A 45 20.47 0.51 -3.13
N SER A 46 20.96 -0.55 -2.53
CA SER A 46 21.29 -1.80 -3.25
C SER A 46 20.06 -2.52 -3.82
N TYR A 47 18.85 -2.05 -3.51
CA TYR A 47 17.58 -2.58 -4.02
C TYR A 47 16.89 -1.64 -5.00
N GLY A 48 17.61 -0.64 -5.54
CA GLY A 48 17.08 0.31 -6.52
C GLY A 48 16.31 1.49 -5.91
N VAL A 49 16.42 1.70 -4.60
CA VAL A 49 15.90 2.91 -3.95
C VAL A 49 16.91 4.05 -4.13
N PRO A 50 16.51 5.27 -4.57
CA PRO A 50 17.44 6.38 -4.81
C PRO A 50 17.90 7.04 -3.50
N GLN A 51 18.28 6.24 -2.50
CA GLN A 51 18.57 6.71 -1.15
C GLN A 51 19.56 5.80 -0.43
N ASN A 52 20.61 6.38 0.11
CA ASN A 52 21.51 5.72 1.04
C ASN A 52 20.89 5.64 2.43
N ARG A 53 20.22 4.51 2.71
CA ARG A 53 19.52 4.26 3.98
C ARG A 53 19.85 2.87 4.50
N LYS A 54 20.65 2.82 5.54
CA LYS A 54 20.98 1.55 6.22
C LYS A 54 19.89 1.21 7.22
N ARG A 55 19.41 -0.04 7.17
CA ARG A 55 18.37 -0.56 8.09
C ARG A 55 18.67 -1.97 8.53
N LEU A 56 18.35 -2.23 9.79
CA LEU A 56 18.26 -3.58 10.31
C LEU A 56 16.96 -4.18 9.81
N VAL A 57 17.04 -5.32 9.16
CA VAL A 57 15.90 -6.11 8.68
C VAL A 57 15.94 -7.46 9.35
N MET A 58 14.81 -7.89 9.90
CA MET A 58 14.61 -9.24 10.43
C MET A 58 13.48 -9.90 9.63
N ILE A 59 13.73 -11.09 9.11
CA ILE A 59 12.73 -11.96 8.50
C ILE A 59 12.61 -13.21 9.36
N GLY A 60 11.38 -13.59 9.69
CA GLY A 60 11.05 -14.86 10.34
C GLY A 60 10.07 -15.65 9.50
N SER A 61 10.24 -16.97 9.42
CA SER A 61 9.34 -17.88 8.73
C SER A 61 9.08 -19.13 9.57
N LEU A 62 7.83 -19.61 9.60
CA LEU A 62 7.46 -20.90 10.22
C LEU A 62 7.72 -22.09 9.30
N ILE A 63 8.08 -21.86 8.04
CA ILE A 63 8.19 -22.92 7.03
C ILE A 63 9.62 -23.40 6.91
N LYS A 64 10.52 -22.49 6.58
CA LYS A 64 11.96 -22.75 6.44
C LYS A 64 12.74 -21.45 6.67
N LYS A 65 14.06 -21.55 6.75
CA LYS A 65 14.91 -20.38 6.77
C LYS A 65 14.79 -19.62 5.44
N VAL A 66 14.47 -18.35 5.49
CA VAL A 66 14.41 -17.42 4.35
C VAL A 66 15.56 -16.45 4.50
N HIS A 67 16.43 -16.39 3.50
CA HIS A 67 17.58 -15.48 3.52
C HIS A 67 17.17 -14.07 3.07
N ILE A 68 17.74 -13.05 3.70
CA ILE A 68 17.63 -11.67 3.24
C ILE A 68 18.61 -11.51 2.07
N PRO A 69 18.13 -11.30 0.83
CA PRO A 69 18.99 -11.22 -0.35
C PRO A 69 20.00 -10.07 -0.21
N ASN A 70 21.13 -10.19 -0.86
CA ASN A 70 21.96 -9.03 -1.16
C ASN A 70 21.25 -8.24 -2.26
N GLY A 71 21.22 -6.93 -2.15
CA GLY A 71 20.76 -6.12 -3.27
C GLY A 71 21.75 -6.22 -4.44
N ASP A 72 21.24 -6.21 -5.63
CA ASP A 72 21.98 -6.37 -6.90
C ASP A 72 22.03 -5.08 -7.74
N HIS A 73 21.46 -4.00 -7.23
CA HIS A 73 21.41 -2.70 -7.91
C HIS A 73 22.62 -1.82 -7.57
N VAL A 74 23.23 -1.25 -8.61
CA VAL A 74 24.04 -0.03 -8.48
C VAL A 74 23.03 1.10 -8.27
N GLY A 75 23.06 1.74 -7.12
CA GLY A 75 21.98 2.60 -6.59
C GLY A 75 21.35 3.53 -7.62
N ALA A 76 20.02 3.58 -7.62
CA ALA A 76 19.25 4.54 -8.39
C ALA A 76 19.59 5.98 -7.97
N THR A 77 19.46 6.92 -8.89
CA THR A 77 19.88 8.31 -8.69
C THR A 77 18.70 9.23 -8.37
N VAL A 78 18.99 10.38 -7.78
CA VAL A 78 18.00 11.44 -7.55
C VAL A 78 17.36 11.86 -8.87
N ARG A 79 18.16 11.96 -9.95
CA ARG A 79 17.72 12.36 -11.29
C ARG A 79 16.65 11.42 -11.85
N GLU A 80 16.80 10.13 -11.70
CA GLU A 80 15.84 9.14 -12.20
C GLU A 80 14.45 9.30 -11.57
N PHE A 81 14.38 9.79 -10.33
CA PHE A 81 13.12 9.88 -9.59
C PHE A 81 12.48 11.26 -9.62
N ILE A 82 13.27 12.34 -9.51
CA ILE A 82 12.71 13.68 -9.44
C ILE A 82 13.18 14.63 -10.56
N GLY A 83 14.05 14.16 -11.48
CA GLY A 83 14.59 15.01 -12.55
C GLY A 83 13.57 15.48 -13.59
N ASN A 84 12.45 14.80 -13.73
CA ASN A 84 11.40 15.10 -14.71
C ASN A 84 10.11 15.63 -14.05
N ILE A 85 10.21 16.19 -12.83
CA ILE A 85 9.08 16.83 -12.18
C ILE A 85 9.07 18.31 -12.59
N GLU A 86 7.88 18.83 -12.86
CA GLU A 86 7.67 20.26 -13.09
C GLU A 86 8.08 21.09 -11.85
N ALA A 87 8.41 22.35 -12.05
CA ALA A 87 8.66 23.24 -10.91
C ALA A 87 7.39 23.38 -10.04
N PRO A 88 7.52 23.53 -8.71
CA PRO A 88 6.36 23.60 -7.81
C PRO A 88 5.35 24.71 -8.15
N GLU A 89 5.80 25.76 -8.82
CA GLU A 89 4.96 26.88 -9.26
C GLU A 89 4.05 26.53 -10.44
N ASN A 90 4.43 25.50 -11.23
CA ASN A 90 3.75 25.12 -12.48
C ASN A 90 2.90 23.86 -12.36
N THR A 91 2.91 23.22 -11.19
CA THR A 91 2.23 21.92 -10.99
C THR A 91 0.81 22.09 -10.46
N THR A 92 -0.03 21.07 -10.73
CA THR A 92 -1.34 20.90 -10.07
C THR A 92 -1.27 19.99 -8.85
N ASP A 93 -0.13 19.35 -8.60
CA ASP A 93 0.05 18.46 -7.44
C ASP A 93 0.18 19.26 -6.14
N GLU A 94 -0.84 19.23 -5.31
CA GLU A 94 -0.88 19.94 -4.02
C GLU A 94 0.23 19.51 -3.06
N LEU A 95 0.69 18.27 -3.12
CA LEU A 95 1.82 17.82 -2.32
C LEU A 95 3.15 18.42 -2.82
N HIS A 96 3.29 18.61 -4.13
CA HIS A 96 4.49 19.21 -4.73
C HIS A 96 4.60 20.69 -4.46
N LYS A 97 3.48 21.41 -4.31
CA LYS A 97 3.46 22.81 -3.87
C LYS A 97 3.90 22.99 -2.41
N ARG A 98 4.02 21.92 -1.66
CA ARG A 98 4.32 21.95 -0.23
C ARG A 98 5.80 21.79 0.05
N TYR A 99 6.47 22.94 0.23
CA TYR A 99 7.85 23.03 0.68
C TYR A 99 8.01 24.25 1.61
N PRO A 100 9.05 24.29 2.45
CA PRO A 100 9.22 25.37 3.41
C PRO A 100 9.68 26.66 2.72
N HIS A 101 9.06 27.76 3.11
CA HIS A 101 9.55 29.10 2.82
C HIS A 101 10.49 29.54 3.95
N HIS A 102 11.56 30.19 3.62
CA HIS A 102 12.61 30.54 4.56
C HIS A 102 12.81 32.05 4.64
N THR A 103 13.44 32.51 5.74
CA THR A 103 13.84 33.93 5.89
C THR A 103 14.89 34.30 4.84
N PRO A 104 15.04 35.62 4.54
CA PRO A 104 16.04 36.10 3.58
C PRO A 104 17.46 35.61 3.86
N GLU A 105 17.86 35.52 5.13
CA GLU A 105 19.18 35.05 5.56
C GLU A 105 19.39 33.58 5.25
N VAL A 106 18.35 32.74 5.48
CA VAL A 106 18.38 31.31 5.15
C VAL A 106 18.39 31.13 3.64
N MET A 107 17.58 31.91 2.91
CA MET A 107 17.56 31.89 1.44
C MET A 107 18.91 32.31 0.84
N LYS A 108 19.59 33.29 1.46
CA LYS A 108 20.93 33.68 1.03
C LYS A 108 21.92 32.52 1.18
N ARG A 109 21.93 31.82 2.34
CA ARG A 109 22.78 30.61 2.51
C ARG A 109 22.46 29.56 1.47
N ILE A 110 21.17 29.27 1.24
CA ILE A 110 20.75 28.32 0.21
C ILE A 110 21.26 28.70 -1.18
N SER A 111 21.18 29.99 -1.54
CA SER A 111 21.63 30.48 -2.85
C SER A 111 23.14 30.38 -3.02
N LEU A 112 23.90 30.57 -1.95
CA LEU A 112 25.35 30.46 -1.94
C LEU A 112 25.89 29.05 -1.91
N THR A 113 25.08 28.07 -1.46
CA THR A 113 25.46 26.66 -1.50
C THR A 113 25.60 26.21 -2.96
N PRO A 114 26.75 25.72 -3.41
CA PRO A 114 26.97 25.31 -4.80
C PRO A 114 25.92 24.25 -5.25
N LYS A 115 25.54 24.35 -6.52
CA LYS A 115 24.59 23.40 -7.13
C LYS A 115 25.20 21.99 -7.20
N ASP A 116 24.32 20.98 -7.26
CA ASP A 116 24.66 19.59 -7.50
C ASP A 116 25.68 18.99 -6.51
N GLY A 117 25.36 19.09 -5.21
CA GLY A 117 26.14 18.42 -4.16
C GLY A 117 26.95 19.34 -3.24
N GLY A 118 26.86 20.65 -3.40
CA GLY A 118 27.47 21.58 -2.45
C GLY A 118 26.94 21.43 -1.03
N SER A 119 27.66 21.95 -0.06
CA SER A 119 27.37 21.86 1.36
C SER A 119 27.60 23.17 2.10
N ARG A 120 27.34 23.17 3.40
CA ARG A 120 27.70 24.33 4.26
C ARG A 120 29.19 24.63 4.29
N GLU A 121 30.04 23.67 4.00
CA GLU A 121 31.51 23.81 4.00
C GLU A 121 31.98 24.68 2.84
N ASP A 122 31.16 24.83 1.81
CA ASP A 122 31.42 25.68 0.65
C ASP A 122 30.92 27.12 0.83
N LEU A 123 30.29 27.42 2.00
CA LEU A 123 29.78 28.77 2.26
C LEU A 123 30.92 29.75 2.65
N PRO A 124 30.85 31.03 2.21
CA PRO A 124 31.73 32.07 2.72
C PRO A 124 31.62 32.16 4.26
N GLU A 125 32.74 32.53 4.91
CA GLU A 125 32.82 32.54 6.37
C GLU A 125 31.77 33.45 7.02
N GLU A 126 31.40 34.55 6.41
CA GLU A 126 30.36 35.48 6.86
C GLU A 126 28.95 34.89 6.92
N TYR A 127 28.69 33.80 6.13
CA TYR A 127 27.41 33.08 6.10
C TYR A 127 27.44 31.76 6.89
N THR A 128 28.62 31.44 7.46
CA THR A 128 28.76 30.25 8.30
C THR A 128 28.19 30.52 9.68
N LEU A 129 27.26 29.67 10.14
CA LEU A 129 26.66 29.81 11.47
C LEU A 129 27.69 29.52 12.57
N GLU A 130 27.66 30.29 13.67
CA GLU A 130 28.56 30.08 14.83
C GLU A 130 28.52 28.66 15.38
N CYS A 131 27.35 28.02 15.38
CA CYS A 131 27.21 26.60 15.77
C CYS A 131 27.92 25.65 14.80
N HIS A 132 28.27 26.09 13.59
CA HIS A 132 28.98 25.31 12.58
C HIS A 132 30.50 25.53 12.60
N LYS A 133 31.00 26.49 13.38
CA LYS A 133 32.43 26.77 13.56
C LYS A 133 33.08 25.96 14.67
N LYS A 134 32.26 25.21 15.46
CA LYS A 134 32.75 24.44 16.59
C LYS A 134 33.54 23.19 16.12
N GLU A 135 34.60 22.87 16.83
CA GLU A 135 35.31 21.60 16.69
C GLU A 135 34.38 20.44 17.13
N ASN A 136 34.48 19.31 16.48
CA ASN A 136 33.71 18.08 16.78
C ASN A 136 32.17 18.17 16.52
N ILE A 137 31.79 18.77 15.40
CA ILE A 137 30.37 18.79 15.00
C ILE A 137 29.96 17.41 14.48
N GLY A 138 28.96 16.79 15.12
CA GLY A 138 28.47 15.45 14.77
C GLY A 138 27.61 15.36 13.49
N PHE A 139 27.38 16.50 12.77
CA PHE A 139 26.55 16.53 11.56
C PHE A 139 27.19 17.44 10.51
N HIS A 140 27.54 16.85 9.37
CA HIS A 140 28.22 17.55 8.27
C HIS A 140 27.31 17.93 7.10
N ASP A 141 26.13 17.31 6.99
CA ASP A 141 25.25 17.38 5.82
C ASP A 141 24.21 18.50 5.83
N VAL A 142 24.15 19.34 6.88
CA VAL A 142 23.18 20.46 6.96
C VAL A 142 23.45 21.49 5.86
N TYR A 143 22.39 22.10 5.33
CA TYR A 143 22.42 22.97 4.15
C TYR A 143 23.04 22.30 2.90
N GLY A 144 23.16 20.96 2.88
CA GLY A 144 23.68 20.26 1.72
C GLY A 144 22.63 20.15 0.61
N ARG A 145 23.09 20.29 -0.66
CA ARG A 145 22.30 19.96 -1.85
C ARG A 145 22.42 18.51 -2.19
N LEU A 146 21.33 17.92 -2.63
CA LEU A 146 21.36 16.61 -3.27
C LEU A 146 22.21 16.67 -4.54
N ARG A 147 22.72 15.50 -4.96
CA ARG A 147 23.40 15.32 -6.25
C ARG A 147 22.45 14.64 -7.22
N TRP A 148 22.44 15.11 -8.48
CA TRP A 148 21.59 14.53 -9.50
C TRP A 148 21.92 13.06 -9.77
N ASP A 149 23.20 12.75 -9.96
CA ASP A 149 23.66 11.47 -10.43
C ASP A 149 24.19 10.57 -9.30
N ALA A 150 23.60 10.70 -8.12
CA ALA A 150 23.88 9.88 -6.95
C ALA A 150 22.56 9.59 -6.17
N PRO A 151 22.54 8.53 -5.35
CA PRO A 151 21.47 8.34 -4.37
C PRO A 151 21.43 9.49 -3.37
N SER A 152 20.24 9.88 -2.91
CA SER A 152 20.08 10.87 -1.84
C SER A 152 20.68 10.37 -0.52
N SER A 153 20.95 11.31 0.40
CA SER A 153 21.10 10.95 1.81
C SER A 153 19.79 10.38 2.37
N THR A 154 19.86 9.77 3.57
CA THR A 154 18.66 9.22 4.22
C THR A 154 17.56 10.27 4.36
N ILE A 155 16.42 10.07 3.72
CA ILE A 155 15.22 10.87 3.92
C ILE A 155 14.69 10.59 5.33
N THR A 156 14.77 11.61 6.19
CA THR A 156 14.39 11.53 7.60
C THR A 156 13.12 12.33 7.88
N GLY A 157 12.59 12.27 9.10
CA GLY A 157 11.46 13.10 9.53
C GLY A 157 11.73 14.61 9.52
N GLY A 158 12.97 15.03 9.22
CA GLY A 158 13.37 16.44 9.01
C GLY A 158 13.67 16.80 7.56
N CYS A 159 13.31 15.98 6.59
CA CYS A 159 13.74 16.10 5.19
C CYS A 159 13.26 17.35 4.44
N LEU A 160 12.35 18.11 5.02
CA LEU A 160 11.91 19.40 4.47
C LEU A 160 12.58 20.61 5.16
N ASN A 161 13.64 20.38 5.96
CA ASN A 161 14.34 21.46 6.68
C ASN A 161 15.83 21.42 6.34
N PRO A 162 16.41 22.54 5.82
CA PRO A 162 17.80 22.60 5.40
C PRO A 162 18.80 22.40 6.54
N SER A 163 18.38 22.72 7.80
CA SER A 163 19.22 22.56 9.00
C SER A 163 19.21 21.13 9.55
N LYS A 164 18.50 20.18 8.92
CA LYS A 164 18.38 18.80 9.39
C LYS A 164 19.10 17.77 8.53
N GLY A 165 19.76 18.21 7.44
CA GLY A 165 20.50 17.32 6.56
C GLY A 165 20.70 17.88 5.16
N ARG A 166 21.07 17.02 4.23
CA ARG A 166 21.29 17.30 2.82
C ARG A 166 19.93 17.18 2.08
N PHE A 167 19.13 18.26 2.16
CA PHE A 167 17.76 18.27 1.63
C PHE A 167 17.47 19.45 0.69
N LEU A 168 18.51 20.18 0.27
CA LEU A 168 18.34 21.19 -0.77
C LEU A 168 18.21 20.51 -2.14
N HIS A 169 17.33 21.05 -2.97
CA HIS A 169 17.17 20.63 -4.36
C HIS A 169 18.48 20.79 -5.13
N PRO A 170 18.89 19.86 -5.99
CA PRO A 170 20.17 19.90 -6.68
C PRO A 170 20.42 21.20 -7.47
N SER A 171 19.40 21.73 -8.14
CA SER A 171 19.51 22.88 -9.03
C SER A 171 18.80 24.13 -8.54
N GLU A 172 17.71 24.02 -7.79
CA GLU A 172 16.87 25.13 -7.35
C GLU A 172 17.24 25.65 -5.97
N ASN A 173 16.94 26.91 -5.68
CA ASN A 173 17.28 27.53 -4.39
C ASN A 173 16.16 27.30 -3.37
N ARG A 174 15.86 26.03 -3.08
CA ARG A 174 14.86 25.60 -2.11
C ARG A 174 15.22 24.25 -1.50
N CYS A 175 14.55 23.86 -0.45
CA CYS A 175 14.51 22.45 -0.06
C CYS A 175 13.71 21.63 -1.09
N ILE A 176 13.86 20.31 -1.03
CA ILE A 176 12.96 19.40 -1.75
C ILE A 176 11.54 19.58 -1.23
N THR A 177 10.56 19.34 -2.09
CA THR A 177 9.14 19.37 -1.73
C THR A 177 8.73 18.08 -1.03
N ALA A 178 7.55 18.05 -0.44
CA ALA A 178 7.00 16.83 0.16
C ALA A 178 6.80 15.71 -0.90
N ARG A 179 6.43 16.06 -2.14
CA ARG A 179 6.33 15.10 -3.25
C ARG A 179 7.69 14.53 -3.64
N GLU A 180 8.70 15.38 -3.80
CA GLU A 180 10.06 14.94 -4.12
C GLU A 180 10.62 14.02 -3.02
N ALA A 181 10.42 14.37 -1.75
CA ALA A 181 10.81 13.52 -0.62
C ALA A 181 10.10 12.16 -0.65
N ALA A 182 8.80 12.13 -0.96
CA ALA A 182 8.04 10.91 -1.09
C ALA A 182 8.53 10.03 -2.24
N MET A 183 8.83 10.63 -3.40
CA MET A 183 9.37 9.90 -4.56
C MET A 183 10.79 9.37 -4.30
N LEU A 184 11.64 10.09 -3.58
CA LEU A 184 12.94 9.58 -3.13
C LEU A 184 12.80 8.44 -2.10
N GLN A 185 11.66 8.34 -1.42
CA GLN A 185 11.25 7.17 -0.62
C GLN A 185 10.56 6.10 -1.47
N THR A 186 10.46 6.28 -2.79
CA THR A 186 9.80 5.36 -3.73
C THR A 186 8.28 5.20 -3.56
N PHE A 187 7.60 6.20 -3.00
CA PHE A 187 6.15 6.30 -3.15
C PHE A 187 5.81 6.63 -4.61
N ASP A 188 4.71 6.08 -5.10
CA ASP A 188 4.21 6.41 -6.44
C ASP A 188 3.89 7.91 -6.55
N ARG A 189 4.03 8.46 -7.78
CA ARG A 189 3.81 9.88 -8.03
C ARG A 189 2.40 10.35 -7.70
N ASP A 190 1.42 9.48 -7.77
CA ASP A 190 0.01 9.73 -7.47
C ASP A 190 -0.40 9.31 -6.05
N PHE A 191 0.55 8.84 -5.23
CA PHE A 191 0.24 8.46 -3.85
C PHE A 191 -0.26 9.68 -3.06
N MET A 192 -1.45 9.55 -2.46
CA MET A 192 -2.12 10.63 -1.74
C MET A 192 -1.70 10.65 -0.26
N PHE A 193 -1.15 11.77 0.16
CA PHE A 193 -0.96 12.10 1.57
C PHE A 193 -2.06 13.07 2.01
N PRO A 194 -2.49 13.05 3.29
CA PRO A 194 -3.45 14.03 3.80
C PRO A 194 -2.90 15.46 3.65
N VAL A 195 -3.61 16.31 2.92
CA VAL A 195 -3.17 17.68 2.63
C VAL A 195 -3.31 18.64 3.81
N GLU A 196 -4.10 18.27 4.82
CA GLU A 196 -4.35 19.07 6.03
C GLU A 196 -3.18 19.02 7.02
N LEU A 197 -2.28 18.07 6.85
CA LEU A 197 -1.13 17.90 7.75
C LEU A 197 -0.15 19.05 7.61
N SER A 198 0.51 19.39 8.72
CA SER A 198 1.63 20.33 8.68
C SER A 198 2.82 19.76 7.89
N LEU A 199 3.68 20.63 7.36
CA LEU A 199 4.92 20.19 6.69
C LEU A 199 5.78 19.29 7.57
N SER A 200 5.85 19.56 8.87
CA SER A 200 6.61 18.74 9.82
C SER A 200 5.97 17.34 9.98
N ALA A 201 4.65 17.25 10.02
CA ALA A 201 3.95 15.97 10.09
C ALA A 201 4.14 15.16 8.80
N LEU A 202 4.04 15.79 7.63
CA LEU A 202 4.33 15.17 6.34
C LEU A 202 5.77 14.66 6.26
N ALA A 203 6.75 15.48 6.63
CA ALA A 203 8.15 15.09 6.66
C ALA A 203 8.38 13.88 7.58
N LEU A 204 7.71 13.86 8.75
CA LEU A 204 7.80 12.76 9.70
C LEU A 204 7.19 11.46 9.13
N MET A 205 6.01 11.54 8.51
CA MET A 205 5.38 10.38 7.86
C MET A 205 6.24 9.81 6.74
N ILE A 206 6.72 10.68 5.84
CA ILE A 206 7.55 10.29 4.71
C ILE A 206 8.89 9.70 5.20
N GLY A 207 9.57 10.39 6.12
CA GLY A 207 10.88 9.99 6.60
C GLY A 207 10.89 8.72 7.44
N ASN A 208 9.81 8.43 8.17
CA ASN A 208 9.67 7.21 8.96
C ASN A 208 9.19 6.01 8.14
N ALA A 209 8.73 6.23 6.92
CA ALA A 209 8.31 5.15 6.06
C ALA A 209 9.49 4.24 5.67
N LEU A 210 9.21 2.95 5.55
CA LEU A 210 10.06 2.02 4.84
C LEU A 210 9.78 2.17 3.34
N PRO A 211 10.81 2.34 2.48
CA PRO A 211 10.59 2.54 1.05
C PRO A 211 9.73 1.43 0.42
N PRO A 212 8.60 1.76 -0.23
CA PRO A 212 7.70 0.77 -0.85
C PRO A 212 8.39 -0.18 -1.82
N LEU A 213 9.31 0.31 -2.65
CA LEU A 213 10.08 -0.53 -3.57
C LEU A 213 10.92 -1.59 -2.82
N PHE A 214 11.53 -1.21 -1.69
CA PHE A 214 12.27 -2.16 -0.87
C PHE A 214 11.35 -3.24 -0.30
N CYS A 215 10.18 -2.85 0.26
CA CYS A 215 9.18 -3.79 0.76
C CYS A 215 8.70 -4.73 -0.33
N TYR A 216 8.43 -4.21 -1.53
CA TYR A 216 8.00 -5.00 -2.68
C TYR A 216 9.04 -6.05 -3.06
N LYS A 217 10.31 -5.66 -3.21
CA LYS A 217 11.41 -6.59 -3.55
C LYS A 217 11.60 -7.67 -2.49
N GLN A 218 11.56 -7.30 -1.20
CA GLN A 218 11.64 -8.29 -0.12
C GLN A 218 10.45 -9.27 -0.16
N SER A 219 9.25 -8.76 -0.37
CA SER A 219 8.03 -9.58 -0.44
C SER A 219 8.07 -10.56 -1.62
N CYS A 220 8.52 -10.09 -2.80
CA CYS A 220 8.70 -10.93 -3.97
C CYS A 220 9.72 -12.05 -3.72
N TYR A 221 10.83 -11.72 -3.06
CA TYR A 221 11.85 -12.70 -2.72
C TYR A 221 11.33 -13.74 -1.73
N ILE A 222 10.70 -13.31 -0.64
CA ILE A 222 10.08 -14.21 0.35
C ILE A 222 9.07 -15.13 -0.35
N LYS A 223 8.22 -14.56 -1.21
CA LYS A 223 7.25 -15.35 -1.97
C LYS A 223 7.93 -16.40 -2.83
N LYS A 224 8.95 -16.02 -3.62
CA LYS A 224 9.71 -16.94 -4.47
C LYS A 224 10.34 -18.08 -3.67
N GLU A 225 10.97 -17.75 -2.54
CA GLU A 225 11.60 -18.73 -1.66
C GLU A 225 10.58 -19.73 -1.08
N LEU A 226 9.35 -19.32 -0.89
CA LEU A 226 8.29 -20.11 -0.27
C LEU A 226 7.25 -20.64 -1.26
N ASP A 227 7.39 -20.37 -2.58
CA ASP A 227 6.37 -20.73 -3.58
C ASP A 227 5.99 -22.24 -3.56
N GLY A 228 6.97 -23.13 -3.35
CA GLY A 228 6.69 -24.57 -3.22
C GLY A 228 5.87 -24.95 -1.97
N TYR A 229 5.79 -24.07 -0.98
CA TYR A 229 5.09 -24.31 0.29
C TYR A 229 3.72 -23.64 0.34
N PHE A 230 3.48 -22.60 -0.46
CA PHE A 230 2.16 -21.97 -0.58
C PHE A 230 1.19 -22.79 -1.43
N MET A 231 1.67 -23.83 -2.10
CA MET A 231 0.85 -24.77 -2.87
C MET A 231 0.17 -25.82 -1.98
N THR A 232 0.62 -26.00 -0.74
CA THR A 232 -0.06 -26.82 0.26
C THR A 232 -0.96 -25.95 1.13
N ASP A 233 -2.18 -26.43 1.33
CA ASP A 233 -3.17 -25.76 2.17
C ASP A 233 -2.65 -25.52 3.59
N ILE A 234 -2.54 -24.26 3.96
CA ILE A 234 -1.97 -23.80 5.24
C ILE A 234 -2.88 -24.13 6.42
N PHE A 235 -4.14 -24.43 6.16
CA PHE A 235 -5.13 -24.73 7.17
C PHE A 235 -5.40 -26.24 7.19
N ASP A 236 -5.30 -26.83 8.38
CA ASP A 236 -5.83 -28.17 8.60
C ASP A 236 -7.36 -28.17 8.35
N GLN A 237 -7.93 -29.35 8.10
CA GLN A 237 -9.32 -29.53 7.73
C GLN A 237 -10.28 -28.93 8.78
N THR A 238 -9.90 -28.93 10.06
CA THR A 238 -10.71 -28.39 11.16
C THR A 238 -10.71 -26.87 11.17
N LYS A 239 -9.55 -26.24 10.97
CA LYS A 239 -9.44 -24.78 10.82
C LYS A 239 -10.13 -24.27 9.56
N ARG A 240 -10.00 -24.99 8.42
CA ARG A 240 -10.70 -24.66 7.20
C ARG A 240 -12.22 -24.70 7.40
N SER A 241 -12.75 -25.75 8.03
CA SER A 241 -14.17 -25.86 8.37
C SER A 241 -14.62 -24.73 9.29
N ALA A 242 -13.80 -24.34 10.27
CA ALA A 242 -14.12 -23.23 11.17
C ALA A 242 -14.14 -21.87 10.46
N ILE A 243 -13.23 -21.63 9.49
CA ILE A 243 -13.21 -20.43 8.67
C ILE A 243 -14.43 -20.40 7.75
N MET A 244 -14.74 -21.53 7.10
CA MET A 244 -15.89 -21.63 6.20
C MET A 244 -17.23 -21.46 6.95
N LYS A 245 -17.34 -21.95 8.18
CA LYS A 245 -18.53 -21.70 9.04
C LYS A 245 -18.72 -20.23 9.39
N LYS A 246 -17.65 -19.40 9.37
CA LYS A 246 -17.70 -17.95 9.61
C LYS A 246 -18.04 -17.13 8.37
N VAL A 247 -18.03 -17.73 7.18
CA VAL A 247 -18.43 -17.03 5.95
C VAL A 247 -19.91 -16.70 6.05
N LYS A 248 -20.21 -15.41 6.09
CA LYS A 248 -21.59 -14.93 6.15
C LYS A 248 -22.27 -15.18 4.81
N ASN A 249 -23.44 -15.82 4.87
CA ASN A 249 -24.32 -16.01 3.71
C ASN A 249 -25.50 -15.01 3.68
N ARG A 250 -25.48 -14.00 4.58
CA ARG A 250 -26.47 -12.93 4.66
C ARG A 250 -25.84 -11.66 5.21
N ASN A 251 -26.39 -10.51 4.82
CA ASN A 251 -25.87 -9.20 5.23
C ASN A 251 -24.37 -9.06 4.96
N THR A 252 -23.94 -9.55 3.81
CA THR A 252 -22.56 -9.39 3.34
C THR A 252 -22.28 -7.92 3.01
N ALA A 253 -21.02 -7.52 3.01
CA ALA A 253 -20.65 -6.13 2.70
C ALA A 253 -21.18 -5.66 1.31
N PRO A 254 -21.13 -6.49 0.24
CA PRO A 254 -21.76 -6.19 -1.03
C PRO A 254 -23.27 -5.92 -0.92
N GLU A 255 -24.02 -6.83 -0.25
CA GLU A 255 -25.46 -6.66 -0.04
C GLU A 255 -25.78 -5.35 0.71
N MET A 256 -25.05 -5.08 1.81
CA MET A 256 -25.23 -3.86 2.60
C MET A 256 -24.97 -2.59 1.79
N PHE A 257 -23.96 -2.63 0.90
CA PHE A 257 -23.65 -1.49 0.04
C PHE A 257 -24.77 -1.21 -0.97
N ILE A 258 -25.28 -2.20 -1.68
CA ILE A 258 -26.41 -2.01 -2.62
C ILE A 258 -27.66 -1.53 -1.88
N ARG A 259 -27.94 -2.09 -0.70
CA ARG A 259 -29.07 -1.67 0.14
C ARG A 259 -28.95 -0.22 0.59
N SER A 260 -27.74 0.28 0.90
CA SER A 260 -27.53 1.70 1.22
C SER A 260 -27.87 2.60 0.03
N LEU A 261 -27.49 2.22 -1.20
CA LEU A 261 -27.83 2.97 -2.41
C LEU A 261 -29.34 3.01 -2.65
N LEU A 262 -30.02 1.88 -2.49
CA LEU A 262 -31.49 1.82 -2.65
C LEU A 262 -32.23 2.67 -1.60
N ASN A 263 -31.74 2.69 -0.36
CA ASN A 263 -32.30 3.54 0.69
C ASN A 263 -32.12 5.04 0.40
N GLU A 264 -30.94 5.43 -0.11
CA GLU A 264 -30.68 6.81 -0.54
C GLU A 264 -31.59 7.24 -1.70
N LEU A 265 -31.90 6.31 -2.61
CA LEU A 265 -32.83 6.53 -3.72
C LEU A 265 -34.31 6.52 -3.27
N GLY A 266 -34.59 6.26 -1.99
CA GLY A 266 -35.95 6.18 -1.45
C GLY A 266 -36.75 4.97 -1.94
N ILE A 267 -36.09 3.95 -2.47
CA ILE A 267 -36.70 2.77 -3.09
C ILE A 267 -37.03 1.72 -2.05
N LYS A 268 -38.29 1.31 -1.95
CA LYS A 268 -38.74 0.25 -1.04
C LYS A 268 -38.51 -1.14 -1.66
N TYR A 269 -37.98 -2.03 -0.88
CA TYR A 269 -37.66 -3.42 -1.30
C TYR A 269 -37.93 -4.43 -0.17
N ARG A 270 -37.99 -5.71 -0.54
CA ARG A 270 -37.99 -6.82 0.41
C ARG A 270 -36.69 -7.60 0.31
N LEU A 271 -36.28 -8.24 1.39
CA LEU A 271 -35.03 -8.98 1.47
C LEU A 271 -35.29 -10.46 1.53
N GLN A 272 -34.47 -11.23 0.78
CA GLN A 272 -34.35 -12.68 0.90
C GLN A 272 -35.70 -13.42 1.03
N THR A 273 -36.75 -12.90 0.47
CA THR A 273 -38.04 -13.57 0.39
C THR A 273 -38.00 -14.58 -0.74
N LYS A 274 -38.59 -15.74 -0.54
CA LYS A 274 -38.68 -16.77 -1.59
C LYS A 274 -39.58 -16.26 -2.71
N VAL A 275 -39.09 -16.31 -3.94
CA VAL A 275 -39.83 -16.02 -5.16
C VAL A 275 -39.72 -17.26 -6.02
N PHE A 276 -40.85 -17.97 -6.21
CA PHE A 276 -40.89 -19.30 -6.83
C PHE A 276 -39.96 -20.30 -6.10
N HIS A 277 -39.02 -20.93 -6.77
CA HIS A 277 -38.06 -21.85 -6.18
C HIS A 277 -36.74 -21.16 -5.76
N CYS A 278 -36.53 -19.92 -6.19
CA CYS A 278 -35.30 -19.16 -5.90
C CYS A 278 -35.44 -18.17 -4.73
N LYS A 279 -34.33 -17.66 -4.27
CA LYS A 279 -34.26 -16.69 -3.16
C LYS A 279 -33.31 -15.55 -3.54
N PRO A 280 -33.78 -14.54 -4.31
CA PRO A 280 -32.99 -13.36 -4.65
C PRO A 280 -32.63 -12.56 -3.39
N ASP A 281 -31.55 -11.78 -3.48
CA ASP A 281 -31.11 -10.92 -2.37
C ASP A 281 -32.06 -9.76 -2.12
N ILE A 282 -32.57 -9.14 -3.19
CA ILE A 282 -33.46 -7.97 -3.13
C ILE A 282 -34.62 -8.19 -4.09
N ILE A 283 -35.83 -7.83 -3.66
CA ILE A 283 -37.07 -8.07 -4.38
C ILE A 283 -37.92 -6.83 -4.41
N PHE A 284 -38.50 -6.50 -5.57
CA PHE A 284 -39.46 -5.43 -5.82
C PHE A 284 -40.79 -6.02 -6.31
N PRO A 285 -41.67 -6.46 -5.40
CA PRO A 285 -42.85 -7.22 -5.78
C PRO A 285 -43.80 -6.41 -6.68
N SER A 286 -43.93 -5.11 -6.44
CA SER A 286 -44.82 -4.23 -7.22
C SER A 286 -44.36 -4.09 -8.68
N ASN A 287 -43.08 -4.22 -8.94
CA ASN A 287 -42.47 -4.09 -10.27
C ASN A 287 -42.16 -5.44 -10.92
N LYS A 288 -42.37 -6.55 -10.21
CA LYS A 288 -41.93 -7.90 -10.62
C LYS A 288 -40.45 -7.95 -10.97
N LYS A 289 -39.61 -7.28 -10.17
CA LYS A 289 -38.15 -7.21 -10.38
C LYS A 289 -37.39 -7.77 -9.20
N VAL A 290 -36.23 -8.36 -9.48
CA VAL A 290 -35.36 -8.91 -8.45
C VAL A 290 -33.89 -8.56 -8.73
N ILE A 291 -33.08 -8.50 -7.68
CA ILE A 291 -31.62 -8.32 -7.80
C ILE A 291 -30.91 -9.50 -7.12
N PHE A 292 -29.95 -10.07 -7.84
CA PHE A 292 -28.96 -11.04 -7.34
C PHE A 292 -27.62 -10.35 -7.17
N ILE A 293 -26.99 -10.54 -6.01
CA ILE A 293 -25.67 -9.95 -5.69
C ILE A 293 -24.66 -11.08 -5.60
N ASN A 294 -24.05 -11.40 -6.74
CA ASN A 294 -23.24 -12.59 -6.90
C ASN A 294 -21.77 -12.35 -6.51
N GLY A 295 -21.27 -13.18 -5.61
CA GLY A 295 -19.83 -13.25 -5.30
C GLY A 295 -19.06 -13.86 -6.45
N CYS A 296 -18.09 -13.13 -7.03
CA CYS A 296 -17.39 -13.53 -8.26
C CYS A 296 -16.83 -14.95 -8.21
N PHE A 297 -16.21 -15.35 -7.13
CA PHE A 297 -15.64 -16.68 -6.95
C PHE A 297 -16.72 -17.79 -6.95
N TRP A 298 -17.79 -17.60 -6.19
CA TRP A 298 -18.81 -18.63 -5.97
C TRP A 298 -19.68 -18.90 -7.20
N HIS A 299 -19.76 -17.93 -8.10
CA HIS A 299 -20.62 -17.97 -9.30
C HIS A 299 -19.81 -17.97 -10.61
N GLY A 300 -18.48 -18.18 -10.54
CA GLY A 300 -17.60 -18.35 -11.70
C GLY A 300 -17.53 -17.15 -12.64
N HIS A 301 -17.53 -15.94 -12.08
CA HIS A 301 -17.42 -14.72 -12.88
C HIS A 301 -16.00 -14.56 -13.46
N ASP A 302 -15.92 -14.21 -14.74
CA ASP A 302 -14.66 -14.00 -15.43
C ASP A 302 -14.02 -12.66 -15.05
N CYS A 303 -13.38 -12.64 -13.86
CA CYS A 303 -12.59 -11.53 -13.36
C CYS A 303 -11.52 -12.03 -12.38
N ARG A 304 -10.56 -11.17 -12.03
CA ARG A 304 -9.48 -11.52 -11.08
C ARG A 304 -9.99 -12.10 -9.75
N ARG A 305 -11.18 -11.70 -9.28
CA ARG A 305 -11.79 -12.20 -8.03
C ARG A 305 -12.51 -13.55 -8.21
N GLY A 306 -12.79 -13.95 -9.44
CA GLY A 306 -13.40 -15.23 -9.79
C GLY A 306 -12.38 -16.31 -10.13
N ALA A 307 -11.08 -16.02 -10.11
CA ALA A 307 -10.04 -16.98 -10.46
C ALA A 307 -10.07 -18.22 -9.54
N LEU A 308 -9.95 -19.39 -10.16
CA LEU A 308 -9.91 -20.68 -9.47
C LEU A 308 -8.67 -20.83 -8.59
N PRO A 309 -8.79 -21.44 -7.41
CA PRO A 309 -7.63 -21.79 -6.60
C PRO A 309 -6.76 -22.83 -7.33
N LYS A 310 -5.46 -22.76 -7.13
CA LYS A 310 -4.51 -23.72 -7.70
C LYS A 310 -4.53 -25.10 -7.02
N THR A 311 -5.19 -25.21 -5.86
CA THR A 311 -5.32 -26.45 -5.09
C THR A 311 -6.78 -26.93 -5.08
N ASN A 312 -7.00 -28.25 -5.10
CA ASN A 312 -8.34 -28.86 -5.22
C ASN A 312 -9.16 -28.29 -6.38
N THR A 313 -8.53 -28.05 -7.50
CA THR A 313 -9.11 -27.36 -8.67
C THR A 313 -10.35 -28.08 -9.16
N GLU A 314 -10.32 -29.40 -9.27
CA GLU A 314 -11.46 -30.23 -9.69
C GLU A 314 -12.67 -30.07 -8.76
N PHE A 315 -12.45 -30.09 -7.45
CA PHE A 315 -13.53 -29.86 -6.48
C PHE A 315 -14.16 -28.47 -6.67
N TRP A 316 -13.34 -27.44 -6.90
CA TRP A 316 -13.83 -26.06 -7.07
C TRP A 316 -14.53 -25.87 -8.42
N ILE A 317 -14.05 -26.51 -9.50
CA ILE A 317 -14.72 -26.50 -10.81
C ILE A 317 -16.12 -27.08 -10.64
N ASN A 318 -16.25 -28.30 -10.13
CA ASN A 318 -17.55 -28.96 -9.92
C ASN A 318 -18.47 -28.12 -9.02
N LYS A 319 -17.93 -27.51 -7.97
CA LYS A 319 -18.70 -26.66 -7.05
C LYS A 319 -19.25 -25.39 -7.71
N ILE A 320 -18.45 -24.77 -8.55
CA ILE A 320 -18.83 -23.55 -9.28
C ILE A 320 -19.81 -23.90 -10.39
N GLU A 321 -19.60 -24.99 -11.11
CA GLU A 321 -20.54 -25.48 -12.14
C GLU A 321 -21.93 -25.75 -11.56
N VAL A 322 -22.01 -26.47 -10.45
CA VAL A 322 -23.29 -26.71 -9.74
C VAL A 322 -23.97 -25.41 -9.33
N ASN A 323 -23.19 -24.40 -8.90
CA ASN A 323 -23.76 -23.09 -8.57
C ASN A 323 -24.26 -22.36 -9.83
N ARG A 324 -23.51 -22.39 -10.94
CA ARG A 324 -23.91 -21.77 -12.22
C ARG A 324 -25.18 -22.42 -12.79
N ASP A 325 -25.25 -23.75 -12.82
CA ASP A 325 -26.43 -24.47 -13.28
C ASP A 325 -27.68 -24.12 -12.46
N ARG A 326 -27.50 -23.99 -11.15
CA ARG A 326 -28.60 -23.54 -10.27
C ARG A 326 -29.01 -22.12 -10.57
N ASP A 327 -28.03 -21.22 -10.77
CA ASP A 327 -28.30 -19.80 -11.04
C ASP A 327 -28.98 -19.63 -12.40
N GLU A 328 -28.56 -20.34 -13.45
CA GLU A 328 -29.21 -20.33 -14.76
C GLU A 328 -30.67 -20.83 -14.69
N LYS A 329 -30.92 -21.89 -13.94
CA LYS A 329 -32.30 -22.38 -13.69
C LYS A 329 -33.15 -21.33 -12.97
N ASN A 330 -32.60 -20.66 -11.97
CA ASN A 330 -33.28 -19.58 -11.23
C ASN A 330 -33.60 -18.40 -12.15
N TYR A 331 -32.66 -17.99 -13.01
CA TYR A 331 -32.85 -16.87 -13.94
C TYR A 331 -33.91 -17.20 -14.99
N ALA A 332 -33.87 -18.42 -15.55
CA ALA A 332 -34.87 -18.89 -16.50
C ALA A 332 -36.27 -18.90 -15.86
N GLU A 333 -36.42 -19.47 -14.65
CA GLU A 333 -37.71 -19.50 -13.93
C GLU A 333 -38.26 -18.06 -13.67
N ILE A 334 -37.40 -17.12 -13.26
CA ILE A 334 -37.77 -15.72 -13.03
C ILE A 334 -38.32 -15.09 -14.32
N SER A 335 -37.61 -15.27 -15.46
CA SER A 335 -38.00 -14.75 -16.75
C SER A 335 -39.29 -15.40 -17.28
N ASP A 336 -39.41 -16.71 -17.18
CA ASP A 336 -40.61 -17.46 -17.64
C ASP A 336 -41.89 -17.06 -16.90
N LYS A 337 -41.74 -16.60 -15.66
CA LYS A 337 -42.88 -16.11 -14.84
C LYS A 337 -43.16 -14.61 -15.04
N GLY A 338 -42.49 -13.95 -16.02
CA GLY A 338 -42.69 -12.55 -16.36
C GLY A 338 -42.12 -11.59 -15.32
N TRP A 339 -41.05 -12.01 -14.64
CA TRP A 339 -40.27 -11.14 -13.76
C TRP A 339 -38.93 -10.79 -14.43
N GLU A 340 -38.40 -9.65 -14.10
CA GLU A 340 -37.08 -9.21 -14.54
C GLU A 340 -36.04 -9.38 -13.45
N TYR A 341 -34.82 -9.67 -13.83
CA TYR A 341 -33.72 -9.77 -12.87
C TYR A 341 -32.50 -8.95 -13.27
N LEU A 342 -31.77 -8.49 -12.28
CA LEU A 342 -30.49 -7.81 -12.43
C LEU A 342 -29.44 -8.58 -11.62
N ILE A 343 -28.29 -8.87 -12.26
CA ILE A 343 -27.14 -9.47 -11.57
C ILE A 343 -26.12 -8.39 -11.33
N ILE A 344 -25.71 -8.19 -10.08
CA ILE A 344 -24.62 -7.28 -9.69
C ILE A 344 -23.47 -8.12 -9.14
N TRP A 345 -22.32 -8.01 -9.78
CA TRP A 345 -21.14 -8.77 -9.40
C TRP A 345 -20.33 -8.07 -8.29
N GLY A 346 -19.77 -8.85 -7.36
CA GLY A 346 -18.96 -8.33 -6.27
C GLY A 346 -17.76 -7.50 -6.72
N CYS A 347 -17.22 -7.70 -7.92
CA CYS A 347 -16.15 -6.88 -8.48
C CYS A 347 -16.60 -5.48 -8.92
N GLN A 348 -17.90 -5.31 -9.21
CA GLN A 348 -18.49 -4.02 -9.57
C GLN A 348 -18.75 -3.16 -8.34
N ILE A 349 -18.89 -3.77 -7.16
CA ILE A 349 -19.23 -3.10 -5.91
C ILE A 349 -17.97 -2.51 -5.28
N LYS A 350 -17.67 -1.26 -5.65
CA LYS A 350 -16.57 -0.45 -5.12
C LYS A 350 -17.08 0.98 -4.88
N LYS A 351 -16.47 1.69 -3.93
CA LYS A 351 -16.79 3.10 -3.68
C LYS A 351 -16.61 3.97 -4.92
N SER A 352 -15.59 3.69 -5.74
CA SER A 352 -15.33 4.38 -7.02
C SER A 352 -16.42 4.18 -8.07
N ASN A 353 -17.19 3.11 -7.99
CA ASN A 353 -18.22 2.77 -8.98
C ASN A 353 -19.64 3.15 -8.49
N ARG A 354 -19.73 3.97 -7.45
CA ARG A 354 -21.00 4.29 -6.79
C ARG A 354 -22.00 4.92 -7.75
N GLU A 355 -21.60 5.94 -8.51
CA GLU A 355 -22.46 6.64 -9.47
C GLU A 355 -22.96 5.69 -10.57
N SER A 356 -22.06 4.93 -11.18
CA SER A 356 -22.42 3.93 -12.17
C SER A 356 -23.40 2.88 -11.66
N LEU A 357 -23.28 2.47 -10.39
CA LEU A 357 -24.24 1.54 -9.76
C LEU A 357 -25.60 2.19 -9.53
N ILE A 358 -25.64 3.48 -9.17
CA ILE A 358 -26.88 4.24 -9.05
C ILE A 358 -27.58 4.33 -10.42
N ASP A 359 -26.85 4.59 -11.49
CA ASP A 359 -27.40 4.65 -12.86
C ASP A 359 -27.98 3.31 -13.29
N ILE A 360 -27.27 2.21 -13.04
CA ILE A 360 -27.74 0.84 -13.32
C ILE A 360 -29.03 0.55 -12.54
N LEU A 361 -29.06 0.86 -11.24
CA LEU A 361 -30.24 0.64 -10.40
C LEU A 361 -31.43 1.49 -10.86
N ASN A 362 -31.21 2.77 -11.18
CA ASN A 362 -32.25 3.66 -11.68
C ASN A 362 -32.81 3.19 -13.02
N LYS A 363 -31.95 2.81 -13.95
CA LYS A 363 -32.36 2.28 -15.25
C LYS A 363 -33.21 1.02 -15.07
N PHE A 364 -32.72 0.06 -14.31
CA PHE A 364 -33.43 -1.21 -14.06
C PHE A 364 -34.80 -1.02 -13.37
N LEU A 365 -34.94 -0.04 -12.47
CA LEU A 365 -36.16 0.11 -11.66
C LEU A 365 -37.19 1.09 -12.25
N LYS A 366 -36.78 1.96 -13.21
CA LYS A 366 -37.68 2.94 -13.85
C LYS A 366 -38.22 2.45 -15.20
N GLU A 367 -37.51 1.56 -15.88
CA GLU A 367 -37.99 0.82 -17.05
C GLU A 367 -38.92 -0.33 -16.63
#